data_3410e2eeaecf8a6525a8484b35b66d4d
#
_entry.id   3410e2eeaecf8a6525a8484b35b66d4d
#
_cell.length_a   1.000
_cell.length_b   1.000
_cell.length_c   1.000
_cell.angle_alpha   90.00
_cell.angle_beta   90.00
_cell.angle_gamma   90.00
#
_symmetry.space_group_name_H-M   'P 1'
#
loop_
_entity.id
_entity.type
_entity.pdbx_description
1 polymer ?
#
loop_
_entity_poly.entity_id
_entity_poly.type
_entity_poly.pdbx_seq_one_letter_code
_entity_poly.pdbx_strand_id
1 'polypeptide(L)'
;ERLDIKQQVFEKLEKYRTPGTLITSNTSGIPIKFMNEGRSEDFQKHFCGTHFFNPARYLKLFEIIPGPKTDASVLEFLSGYGEQFLGKTSVIAKDTPAFIGNRIGIFSIQSLFHAVKDLDLTIEEVDKLSGPVIGRPKSATFRTVDVVGLDTLVHVANGIAENCPKDERKEL
;
A
#
# COMPACT_ATOMS: atom_id res chain seq x y z
N GLU A 1 9.85 -7.51 -2.11
CA GLU A 1 10.43 -6.61 -1.11
C GLU A 1 11.26 -7.39 -0.07
N ARG A 2 12.40 -6.82 0.36
CA ARG A 2 13.32 -7.45 1.33
C ARG A 2 13.70 -6.46 2.41
N LEU A 3 13.39 -6.77 3.67
CA LEU A 3 13.66 -5.90 4.82
C LEU A 3 15.17 -5.69 5.05
N ASP A 4 15.97 -6.76 4.95
CA ASP A 4 17.42 -6.71 5.14
C ASP A 4 18.11 -5.73 4.16
N ILE A 5 17.70 -5.74 2.90
CA ILE A 5 18.23 -4.80 1.89
C ILE A 5 17.82 -3.36 2.23
N LYS A 6 16.56 -3.12 2.62
CA LYS A 6 16.09 -1.79 3.02
C LYS A 6 16.87 -1.26 4.23
N GLN A 7 17.09 -2.08 5.23
CA GLN A 7 17.87 -1.71 6.41
C GLN A 7 19.30 -1.33 6.06
N GLN A 8 19.97 -2.08 5.17
CA GLN A 8 21.31 -1.72 4.67
C GLN A 8 21.33 -0.38 3.90
N VAL A 9 20.31 -0.13 3.09
CA VAL A 9 20.19 1.15 2.38
C VAL A 9 19.99 2.30 3.37
N PHE A 10 19.13 2.15 4.35
CA PHE A 10 18.88 3.18 5.37
C PHE A 10 20.09 3.41 6.27
N GLU A 11 20.87 2.37 6.58
CA GLU A 11 22.13 2.52 7.30
C GLU A 11 23.14 3.40 6.50
N LYS A 12 23.22 3.18 5.19
CA LYS A 12 24.07 4.02 4.32
C LYS A 12 23.54 5.45 4.24
N LEU A 13 22.22 5.62 4.04
CA LEU A 13 21.60 6.95 3.99
C LEU A 13 21.84 7.72 5.29
N GLU A 14 21.73 7.09 6.45
CA GLU A 14 21.94 7.72 7.73
C GLU A 14 23.35 8.29 7.92
N LYS A 15 24.37 7.66 7.32
CA LYS A 15 25.75 8.15 7.37
C LYS A 15 25.98 9.41 6.56
N TYR A 16 25.23 9.63 5.48
CA TYR A 16 25.50 10.70 4.52
C TYR A 16 24.44 11.80 4.50
N ARG A 17 23.25 11.55 5.10
CA ARG A 17 22.19 12.56 5.16
C ARG A 17 22.50 13.67 6.14
N THR A 18 22.04 14.87 5.87
CA THR A 18 22.02 15.95 6.86
C THR A 18 20.92 15.65 7.91
N PRO A 19 21.16 15.91 9.22
CA PRO A 19 20.10 15.84 10.23
C PRO A 19 18.86 16.64 9.81
N GLY A 20 17.68 16.13 10.12
CA GLY A 20 16.41 16.73 9.69
C GLY A 20 15.98 16.39 8.25
N THR A 21 16.80 15.70 7.45
CA THR A 21 16.39 15.27 6.10
C THR A 21 15.26 14.25 6.21
N LEU A 22 14.15 14.56 5.55
CA LEU A 22 13.02 13.65 5.41
C LEU A 22 13.36 12.45 4.51
N ILE A 23 13.09 11.25 4.99
CA ILE A 23 13.26 10.00 4.26
C ILE A 23 11.94 9.25 4.25
N THR A 24 11.56 8.74 3.11
CA THR A 24 10.34 7.93 2.97
C THR A 24 10.61 6.61 2.26
N SER A 25 9.75 5.64 2.49
CA SER A 25 9.76 4.36 1.78
C SER A 25 8.42 4.11 1.11
N ASN A 26 8.44 3.76 -0.18
CA ASN A 26 7.24 3.31 -0.92
C ASN A 26 7.03 1.79 -0.76
N THR A 27 7.19 1.27 0.46
CA THR A 27 6.88 -0.13 0.74
C THR A 27 5.39 -0.39 0.66
N SER A 28 5.00 -1.57 0.18
CA SER A 28 3.59 -1.98 0.11
C SER A 28 3.20 -3.01 1.18
N GLY A 29 4.18 -3.62 1.87
CA GLY A 29 3.91 -4.71 2.81
C GLY A 29 4.84 -4.80 4.00
N ILE A 30 6.05 -4.23 3.95
CA ILE A 30 6.97 -4.26 5.09
C ILE A 30 6.55 -3.18 6.10
N PRO A 31 6.28 -3.55 7.37
CA PRO A 31 5.95 -2.57 8.40
C PRO A 31 7.04 -1.51 8.58
N ILE A 32 6.62 -0.26 8.69
CA ILE A 32 7.49 0.91 8.82
C ILE A 32 8.37 0.81 10.07
N LYS A 33 7.81 0.31 11.17
CA LYS A 33 8.53 0.12 12.44
C LYS A 33 9.80 -0.72 12.30
N PHE A 34 9.79 -1.76 11.46
CA PHE A 34 10.96 -2.62 11.26
C PHE A 34 12.05 -1.99 10.39
N MET A 35 11.67 -1.04 9.54
CA MET A 35 12.62 -0.36 8.68
C MET A 35 13.44 0.71 9.40
N ASN A 36 12.88 1.32 10.44
CA ASN A 36 13.55 2.36 11.22
C ASN A 36 14.06 1.88 12.60
N GLU A 37 13.89 0.61 12.91
CA GLU A 37 14.43 0.00 14.12
C GLU A 37 15.95 0.11 14.18
N GLY A 38 16.49 0.51 15.35
CA GLY A 38 17.92 0.70 15.53
C GLY A 38 18.53 1.94 14.86
N ARG A 39 17.74 2.77 14.17
CA ARG A 39 18.20 4.04 13.61
C ARG A 39 18.24 5.14 14.68
N SER A 40 19.01 6.20 14.43
CA SER A 40 19.08 7.36 15.33
C SER A 40 17.69 7.97 15.57
N GLU A 41 17.54 8.68 16.67
CA GLU A 41 16.29 9.36 17.00
C GLU A 41 15.89 10.37 15.92
N ASP A 42 16.85 11.12 15.38
CA ASP A 42 16.60 12.06 14.30
C ASP A 42 16.11 11.35 13.03
N PHE A 43 16.70 10.19 12.67
CA PHE A 43 16.22 9.40 11.55
C PHE A 43 14.77 8.95 11.78
N GLN A 44 14.46 8.39 12.95
CA GLN A 44 13.12 7.89 13.26
C GLN A 44 12.06 8.99 13.26
N LYS A 45 12.39 10.20 13.68
CA LYS A 45 11.50 11.37 13.63
C LYS A 45 11.19 11.83 12.20
N HIS A 46 12.15 11.69 11.29
CA HIS A 46 12.04 12.14 9.90
C HIS A 46 11.79 10.99 8.90
N PHE A 47 11.31 9.85 9.37
CA PHE A 47 11.05 8.67 8.53
C PHE A 47 9.58 8.24 8.59
N CYS A 48 8.99 7.95 7.42
CA CYS A 48 7.66 7.34 7.30
C CYS A 48 7.51 6.56 5.99
N GLY A 49 6.41 5.83 5.86
CA GLY A 49 5.97 5.27 4.59
C GLY A 49 5.24 6.32 3.75
N THR A 50 5.46 6.28 2.44
CA THR A 50 4.67 7.04 1.45
C THR A 50 4.27 6.09 0.35
N HIS A 51 3.02 5.62 0.39
CA HIS A 51 2.57 4.57 -0.50
C HIS A 51 1.71 5.13 -1.63
N PHE A 52 2.20 4.94 -2.86
CA PHE A 52 1.51 5.30 -4.10
C PHE A 52 0.93 4.06 -4.76
N PHE A 53 -0.09 4.25 -5.57
CA PHE A 53 -0.74 3.19 -6.34
C PHE A 53 -0.43 3.33 -7.83
N ASN A 54 -0.12 2.23 -8.49
CA ASN A 54 0.13 2.22 -9.93
C ASN A 54 -1.17 2.30 -10.75
N PRO A 55 -1.21 3.12 -11.79
CA PRO A 55 -0.16 4.06 -12.22
C PRO A 55 -0.16 5.34 -11.36
N ALA A 56 0.97 5.60 -10.70
CA ALA A 56 1.10 6.67 -9.71
C ALA A 56 0.75 8.07 -10.23
N ARG A 57 0.93 8.30 -11.53
CA ARG A 57 0.56 9.57 -12.17
C ARG A 57 -0.95 9.85 -12.11
N TYR A 58 -1.78 8.83 -12.18
CA TYR A 58 -3.24 8.98 -12.36
C TYR A 58 -4.02 8.68 -11.08
N LEU A 59 -3.59 7.69 -10.29
CA LEU A 59 -4.29 7.32 -9.06
C LEU A 59 -4.04 8.38 -7.99
N LYS A 60 -5.12 8.85 -7.38
CA LYS A 60 -5.09 9.98 -6.44
C LYS A 60 -4.71 9.58 -5.02
N LEU A 61 -4.96 8.34 -4.61
CA LEU A 61 -4.69 7.90 -3.25
C LEU A 61 -3.19 7.96 -2.94
N PHE A 62 -2.87 8.63 -1.83
CA PHE A 62 -1.53 8.76 -1.28
C PHE A 62 -1.59 8.42 0.21
N GLU A 63 -1.14 7.24 0.58
CA GLU A 63 -1.10 6.81 1.98
C GLU A 63 0.21 7.27 2.61
N ILE A 64 0.12 7.91 3.75
CA ILE A 64 1.26 8.31 4.58
C ILE A 64 1.20 7.45 5.85
N ILE A 65 2.23 6.65 6.07
CA ILE A 65 2.26 5.66 7.14
C ILE A 65 3.32 6.07 8.17
N PRO A 66 2.94 6.66 9.31
CA PRO A 66 3.90 7.03 10.35
C PRO A 66 4.55 5.80 10.99
N GLY A 67 5.82 5.90 11.29
CA GLY A 67 6.49 5.02 12.24
C GLY A 67 6.20 5.44 13.69
N PRO A 68 6.69 4.67 14.68
CA PRO A 68 6.39 4.93 16.10
C PRO A 68 6.86 6.28 16.63
N LYS A 69 7.84 6.90 15.97
CA LYS A 69 8.43 8.19 16.39
C LYS A 69 8.37 9.28 15.32
N THR A 70 7.65 9.07 14.23
CA THR A 70 7.53 10.06 13.16
C THR A 70 6.90 11.35 13.70
N ASP A 71 7.55 12.48 13.48
CA ASP A 71 7.04 13.79 13.93
C ASP A 71 5.78 14.19 13.17
N ALA A 72 4.85 14.81 13.87
CA ALA A 72 3.60 15.31 13.29
C ALA A 72 3.84 16.31 12.14
N SER A 73 4.86 17.15 12.26
CA SER A 73 5.25 18.11 11.23
C SER A 73 5.64 17.46 9.89
N VAL A 74 6.23 16.25 9.95
CA VAL A 74 6.53 15.46 8.73
C VAL A 74 5.25 15.02 8.04
N LEU A 75 4.25 14.59 8.80
CA LEU A 75 2.96 14.16 8.27
C LEU A 75 2.18 15.33 7.65
N GLU A 76 2.18 16.48 8.32
CA GLU A 76 1.57 17.72 7.82
C GLU A 76 2.24 18.18 6.53
N PHE A 77 3.57 18.22 6.51
CA PHE A 77 4.33 18.56 5.30
C PHE A 77 4.00 17.64 4.13
N LEU A 78 4.03 16.32 4.33
CA LEU A 78 3.78 15.35 3.27
C LEU A 78 2.33 15.40 2.78
N SER A 79 1.36 15.61 3.67
CA SER A 79 -0.04 15.78 3.29
C SER A 79 -0.21 17.01 2.41
N GLY A 80 0.29 18.16 2.85
CA GLY A 80 0.25 19.40 2.07
C GLY A 80 0.98 19.29 0.75
N TYR A 81 2.17 18.67 0.74
CA TYR A 81 2.94 18.44 -0.48
C TYR A 81 2.19 17.52 -1.47
N GLY A 82 1.61 16.44 -0.96
CA GLY A 82 0.81 15.50 -1.74
C GLY A 82 -0.37 16.18 -2.43
N GLU A 83 -1.09 17.02 -1.70
CA GLU A 83 -2.29 17.70 -2.20
C GLU A 83 -1.95 18.86 -3.15
N GLN A 84 -1.02 19.73 -2.76
CA GLN A 84 -0.74 20.98 -3.48
C GLN A 84 0.15 20.75 -4.72
N PHE A 85 1.13 19.86 -4.65
CA PHE A 85 2.13 19.69 -5.70
C PHE A 85 1.96 18.40 -6.51
N LEU A 86 1.46 17.33 -5.89
CA LEU A 86 1.30 16.04 -6.57
C LEU A 86 -0.16 15.78 -7.02
N GLY A 87 -1.11 16.62 -6.63
CA GLY A 87 -2.53 16.45 -6.97
C GLY A 87 -3.12 15.16 -6.39
N LYS A 88 -2.63 14.73 -5.22
CA LYS A 88 -3.07 13.53 -4.50
C LYS A 88 -4.13 13.86 -3.46
N THR A 89 -4.79 12.82 -2.99
CA THR A 89 -5.59 12.85 -1.77
C THR A 89 -4.81 12.09 -0.71
N SER A 90 -4.32 12.81 0.28
CA SER A 90 -3.47 12.27 1.34
C SER A 90 -4.32 11.61 2.43
N VAL A 91 -3.91 10.43 2.88
CA VAL A 91 -4.57 9.70 3.97
C VAL A 91 -3.50 9.19 4.93
N ILE A 92 -3.64 9.50 6.21
CA ILE A 92 -2.76 8.93 7.24
C ILE A 92 -3.23 7.51 7.55
N ALA A 93 -2.41 6.53 7.22
CA ALA A 93 -2.69 5.12 7.44
C ALA A 93 -1.93 4.58 8.66
N LYS A 94 -2.50 3.59 9.32
CA LYS A 94 -1.79 2.85 10.38
C LYS A 94 -0.74 1.93 9.75
N ASP A 95 0.35 1.70 10.49
CA ASP A 95 1.39 0.72 10.13
C ASP A 95 0.86 -0.72 10.36
N THR A 96 -0.07 -1.13 9.52
CA THR A 96 -0.71 -2.45 9.53
C THR A 96 -0.53 -3.13 8.18
N PRO A 97 -0.59 -4.47 8.10
CA PRO A 97 -0.37 -5.19 6.84
C PRO A 97 -1.25 -4.68 5.71
N ALA A 98 -0.64 -4.42 4.54
CA ALA A 98 -1.28 -3.91 3.33
C ALA A 98 -1.97 -2.53 3.47
N PHE A 99 -1.76 -1.83 4.57
CA PHE A 99 -2.31 -0.50 4.89
C PHE A 99 -3.83 -0.41 4.68
N ILE A 100 -4.33 0.57 3.92
CA ILE A 100 -5.75 0.77 3.65
C ILE A 100 -6.13 0.26 2.26
N GLY A 101 -5.50 0.81 1.22
CA GLY A 101 -5.92 0.59 -0.16
C GLY A 101 -5.73 -0.84 -0.64
N ASN A 102 -4.58 -1.44 -0.38
CA ASN A 102 -4.33 -2.84 -0.75
C ASN A 102 -5.24 -3.79 0.05
N ARG A 103 -5.46 -3.52 1.34
CA ARG A 103 -6.31 -4.35 2.20
C ARG A 103 -7.77 -4.36 1.73
N ILE A 104 -8.32 -3.17 1.41
CA ILE A 104 -9.67 -3.05 0.83
C ILE A 104 -9.72 -3.67 -0.57
N GLY A 105 -8.68 -3.46 -1.39
CA GLY A 105 -8.58 -4.01 -2.72
C GLY A 105 -8.62 -5.54 -2.73
N ILE A 106 -7.81 -6.18 -1.89
CA ILE A 106 -7.78 -7.65 -1.75
C ILE A 106 -9.13 -8.17 -1.25
N PHE A 107 -9.70 -7.56 -0.23
CA PHE A 107 -11.04 -7.94 0.26
C PHE A 107 -12.08 -7.90 -0.87
N SER A 108 -12.07 -6.83 -1.68
CA SER A 108 -13.00 -6.68 -2.80
C SER A 108 -12.80 -7.76 -3.87
N ILE A 109 -11.55 -8.06 -4.24
CA ILE A 109 -11.23 -9.08 -5.24
C ILE A 109 -11.61 -10.47 -4.74
N GLN A 110 -11.26 -10.83 -3.51
CA GLN A 110 -11.59 -12.12 -2.90
C GLN A 110 -13.10 -12.31 -2.78
N SER A 111 -13.82 -11.28 -2.32
CA SER A 111 -15.29 -11.32 -2.25
C SER A 111 -15.92 -11.58 -3.61
N LEU A 112 -15.35 -10.99 -4.67
CA LEU A 112 -15.82 -11.20 -6.02
C LEU A 112 -15.48 -12.62 -6.52
N PHE A 113 -14.31 -13.16 -6.23
CA PHE A 113 -13.94 -14.54 -6.60
C PHE A 113 -14.86 -15.57 -5.95
N HIS A 114 -15.24 -15.38 -4.68
CA HIS A 114 -16.26 -16.24 -4.04
C HIS A 114 -17.60 -16.16 -4.76
N ALA A 115 -18.07 -14.94 -5.09
CA ALA A 115 -19.32 -14.76 -5.82
C ALA A 115 -19.30 -15.39 -7.23
N VAL A 116 -18.17 -15.30 -7.92
CA VAL A 116 -17.97 -15.93 -9.26
C VAL A 116 -18.14 -17.45 -9.17
N LYS A 117 -17.53 -18.07 -8.16
CA LYS A 117 -17.65 -19.51 -7.92
C LYS A 117 -19.09 -19.92 -7.57
N ASP A 118 -19.77 -19.14 -6.75
CA ASP A 118 -21.14 -19.43 -6.30
C ASP A 118 -22.19 -19.26 -7.42
N LEU A 119 -21.94 -18.34 -8.36
CA LEU A 119 -22.87 -17.98 -9.43
C LEU A 119 -22.51 -18.59 -10.79
N ASP A 120 -21.43 -19.36 -10.88
CA ASP A 120 -20.92 -19.99 -12.12
C ASP A 120 -20.75 -18.98 -13.29
N LEU A 121 -20.19 -17.80 -12.97
CA LEU A 121 -19.96 -16.74 -13.96
C LEU A 121 -18.64 -16.91 -14.69
N THR A 122 -18.62 -16.54 -15.96
CA THR A 122 -17.38 -16.47 -16.74
C THR A 122 -16.57 -15.21 -16.41
N ILE A 123 -15.27 -15.22 -16.71
CA ILE A 123 -14.37 -14.08 -16.53
C ILE A 123 -14.89 -12.83 -17.26
N GLU A 124 -15.37 -13.02 -18.51
CA GLU A 124 -15.89 -11.96 -19.37
C GLU A 124 -17.17 -11.33 -18.80
N GLU A 125 -18.07 -12.15 -18.26
CA GLU A 125 -19.29 -11.66 -17.59
C GLU A 125 -18.94 -10.84 -16.35
N VAL A 126 -18.02 -11.33 -15.53
CA VAL A 126 -17.57 -10.63 -14.32
C VAL A 126 -16.92 -9.31 -14.66
N ASP A 127 -16.02 -9.25 -15.62
CA ASP A 127 -15.35 -8.00 -16.00
C ASP A 127 -16.36 -7.01 -16.63
N LYS A 128 -17.37 -7.50 -17.33
CA LYS A 128 -18.46 -6.65 -17.83
C LYS A 128 -19.31 -6.05 -16.69
N LEU A 129 -19.60 -6.84 -15.66
CA LEU A 129 -20.41 -6.41 -14.50
C LEU A 129 -19.62 -5.56 -13.50
N SER A 130 -18.34 -5.89 -13.28
CA SER A 130 -17.50 -5.24 -12.28
C SER A 130 -16.67 -4.05 -12.78
N GLY A 131 -16.92 -3.61 -14.01
CA GLY A 131 -16.23 -2.51 -14.66
C GLY A 131 -17.02 -1.21 -14.69
N PRO A 132 -17.12 -0.54 -15.86
CA PRO A 132 -17.74 0.78 -15.99
C PRO A 132 -19.18 0.86 -15.54
N VAL A 133 -19.93 -0.23 -15.57
CA VAL A 133 -21.34 -0.31 -15.14
C VAL A 133 -21.50 0.10 -13.67
N ILE A 134 -20.51 -0.18 -12.84
CA ILE A 134 -20.48 0.20 -11.42
C ILE A 134 -19.49 1.33 -11.13
N GLY A 135 -19.10 2.09 -12.15
CA GLY A 135 -18.20 3.25 -12.00
C GLY A 135 -16.71 2.89 -11.83
N ARG A 136 -16.32 1.65 -12.09
CA ARG A 136 -14.90 1.22 -12.05
C ARG A 136 -14.23 1.42 -13.42
N PRO A 137 -12.88 1.41 -13.48
CA PRO A 137 -12.13 1.47 -14.73
C PRO A 137 -12.50 0.34 -15.71
N LYS A 138 -12.22 0.55 -16.99
CA LYS A 138 -12.47 -0.44 -18.05
C LYS A 138 -11.72 -1.76 -17.87
N SER A 139 -10.64 -1.76 -17.08
CA SER A 139 -9.92 -2.99 -16.71
C SER A 139 -10.72 -3.92 -15.81
N ALA A 140 -11.78 -3.39 -15.17
CA ALA A 140 -12.64 -4.17 -14.28
C ALA A 140 -11.86 -4.95 -13.20
N THR A 141 -12.17 -6.22 -12.95
CA THR A 141 -11.51 -6.99 -11.88
C THR A 141 -10.43 -7.93 -12.40
N PHE A 142 -10.77 -8.88 -13.27
CA PHE A 142 -9.80 -9.90 -13.73
C PHE A 142 -8.68 -9.30 -14.57
N ARG A 143 -9.00 -8.40 -15.49
CA ARG A 143 -7.98 -7.71 -16.25
C ARG A 143 -7.09 -6.80 -15.39
N THR A 144 -7.62 -6.24 -14.30
CA THR A 144 -6.78 -5.50 -13.33
C THR A 144 -5.84 -6.44 -12.61
N VAL A 145 -6.29 -7.60 -12.18
CA VAL A 145 -5.47 -8.65 -11.56
C VAL A 145 -4.37 -9.12 -12.50
N ASP A 146 -4.70 -9.30 -13.77
CA ASP A 146 -3.76 -9.70 -14.84
C ASP A 146 -2.64 -8.66 -15.03
N VAL A 147 -3.00 -7.38 -15.04
CA VAL A 147 -2.04 -6.26 -15.16
C VAL A 147 -1.16 -6.11 -13.92
N VAL A 148 -1.70 -6.34 -12.73
CA VAL A 148 -0.95 -6.29 -11.45
C VAL A 148 0.00 -7.48 -11.33
N GLY A 149 -0.38 -8.62 -11.88
CA GLY A 149 0.30 -9.90 -11.76
C GLY A 149 -0.38 -10.80 -10.72
N LEU A 150 -0.75 -11.98 -11.15
CA LEU A 150 -1.42 -12.97 -10.30
C LEU A 150 -0.55 -13.42 -9.13
N ASP A 151 0.74 -13.57 -9.36
CA ASP A 151 1.74 -13.86 -8.33
C ASP A 151 1.80 -12.78 -7.24
N THR A 152 1.72 -11.51 -7.64
CA THR A 152 1.66 -10.37 -6.72
C THR A 152 0.37 -10.40 -5.90
N LEU A 153 -0.78 -10.65 -6.56
CA LEU A 153 -2.06 -10.77 -5.86
C LEU A 153 -2.01 -11.87 -4.79
N VAL A 154 -1.57 -13.07 -5.18
CA VAL A 154 -1.47 -14.23 -4.27
C VAL A 154 -0.54 -13.94 -3.11
N HIS A 155 0.62 -13.32 -3.37
CA HIS A 155 1.57 -12.96 -2.31
C HIS A 155 0.95 -11.97 -1.30
N VAL A 156 0.27 -10.92 -1.77
CA VAL A 156 -0.36 -9.93 -0.90
C VAL A 156 -1.54 -10.54 -0.13
N ALA A 157 -2.36 -11.37 -0.79
CA ALA A 157 -3.49 -12.04 -0.15
C ALA A 157 -3.04 -12.98 0.97
N ASN A 158 -2.02 -13.80 0.72
CA ASN A 158 -1.43 -14.68 1.73
C ASN A 158 -0.87 -13.88 2.91
N GLY A 159 -0.15 -12.80 2.65
CA GLY A 159 0.37 -11.91 3.69
C GLY A 159 -0.74 -11.31 4.56
N ILE A 160 -1.88 -10.94 3.97
CA ILE A 160 -3.05 -10.47 4.73
C ILE A 160 -3.67 -11.62 5.53
N ALA A 161 -3.86 -12.80 4.94
CA ALA A 161 -4.43 -13.96 5.62
C ALA A 161 -3.63 -14.34 6.87
N GLU A 162 -2.31 -14.32 6.77
CA GLU A 162 -1.41 -14.64 7.88
C GLU A 162 -1.38 -13.57 8.98
N ASN A 163 -1.37 -12.30 8.60
CA ASN A 163 -1.13 -11.19 9.52
C ASN A 163 -2.39 -10.44 9.97
N CYS A 164 -3.54 -10.72 9.34
CA CYS A 164 -4.83 -10.13 9.67
C CYS A 164 -5.88 -11.20 9.97
N PRO A 165 -5.73 -12.01 11.03
CA PRO A 165 -6.59 -13.17 11.30
C PRO A 165 -8.06 -12.82 11.57
N LYS A 166 -8.35 -11.55 11.83
CA LYS A 166 -9.72 -11.07 12.09
C LYS A 166 -10.41 -10.52 10.85
N ASP A 167 -9.72 -10.44 9.71
CA ASP A 167 -10.32 -9.95 8.48
C ASP A 167 -11.24 -11.01 7.88
N GLU A 168 -12.38 -10.55 7.37
CA GLU A 168 -13.29 -11.39 6.60
C GLU A 168 -12.74 -11.65 5.20
N ARG A 169 -13.14 -12.79 4.60
CA ARG A 169 -12.79 -13.17 3.22
C ARG A 169 -11.30 -13.00 2.88
N LYS A 170 -10.45 -13.37 3.82
CA LYS A 170 -8.99 -13.32 3.69
C LYS A 170 -8.40 -14.49 2.90
N GLU A 171 -9.17 -15.54 2.67
CA GLU A 171 -8.77 -16.74 1.95
C GLU A 171 -9.12 -16.64 0.46
N LEU A 172 -8.21 -17.07 -0.39
CA LEU A 172 -8.41 -17.17 -1.84
C LEU A 172 -9.14 -18.45 -2.22
#